data_0a8a61159d55be326a148fe0661ee27e
#
_entry.id   0a8a61159d55be326a148fe0661ee27e
#
_cell.length_a   1.000
_cell.length_b   1.000
_cell.length_c   1.000
_cell.angle_alpha   90.00
_cell.angle_beta   90.00
_cell.angle_gamma   90.00
#
_symmetry.space_group_name_H-M   'P 1'
#
loop_
_entity.id
_entity.type
_entity.pdbx_description
1 polymer ?
#
loop_
_entity_poly.entity_id
_entity_poly.type
_entity_poly.pdbx_seq_one_letter_code
_entity_poly.pdbx_strand_id
1 'polypeptide(L)'
;MSYDLYLEIGPLQEIHYTGISNVTLALCRYWLQYEPDKCRFFLGPYLIRREVVELIAATRSGGLFQLLLRSGQAQAGFLEGDLRSRSSATPYICPFDHSLQIIHDLSFLLTPEFHHSDTIQYHGTTIRRDLESNTHNFCVSKATASDLITYLRVPQRNITICYPGGDPPPDTREVIDKERLGVPSPPFIIVPGTIEPRKNIDLVFLALKRNPNLMKRYRFLFLGASGWLLDFRSKINQFILTSWADNGRIMWLGYVDEYQKSLLYQKAELSIYPSLFEGFGMPVVEAMSHGCPVLCSYSSSLPEAGSEAAFYFDPTSIASFEEALFSSLTAIRLKRQAIRKASLHHAKNITWEQFNTVIKNKIDSIVSSNAGEA
;
A
#
# COMPACT_ATOMS: atom_id res chain seq x y z
N MET A 1 27.90 -7.33 -15.66
CA MET A 1 27.94 -8.60 -14.92
C MET A 1 26.64 -9.34 -15.11
N SER A 2 26.67 -10.66 -15.27
CA SER A 2 25.46 -11.48 -15.39
C SER A 2 25.08 -11.97 -13.98
N TYR A 3 23.83 -11.79 -13.58
CA TYR A 3 23.25 -12.39 -12.39
C TYR A 3 21.81 -12.80 -12.70
N ASP A 4 21.29 -13.78 -11.98
CA ASP A 4 19.89 -14.16 -12.00
C ASP A 4 19.20 -13.61 -10.76
N LEU A 5 18.12 -12.84 -10.95
CA LEU A 5 17.26 -12.38 -9.89
C LEU A 5 16.07 -13.32 -9.73
N TYR A 6 15.81 -13.78 -8.53
CA TYR A 6 14.64 -14.57 -8.19
C TYR A 6 13.68 -13.72 -7.37
N LEU A 7 12.50 -13.43 -7.95
CA LEU A 7 11.47 -12.61 -7.31
C LEU A 7 10.33 -13.47 -6.78
N GLU A 8 10.09 -13.40 -5.47
CA GLU A 8 8.97 -14.04 -4.81
C GLU A 8 7.68 -13.28 -5.13
N ILE A 9 6.65 -14.01 -5.61
CA ILE A 9 5.40 -13.39 -6.11
C ILE A 9 4.14 -13.86 -5.38
N GLY A 10 4.27 -14.40 -4.18
CA GLY A 10 3.14 -14.85 -3.36
C GLY A 10 2.05 -13.79 -3.14
N PRO A 11 2.39 -12.52 -2.91
CA PRO A 11 1.38 -11.47 -2.75
C PRO A 11 0.45 -11.29 -3.96
N LEU A 12 0.84 -11.70 -5.16
CA LEU A 12 -0.03 -11.63 -6.34
C LEU A 12 -1.20 -12.62 -6.32
N GLN A 13 -1.26 -13.52 -5.33
CA GLN A 13 -2.42 -14.42 -5.12
C GLN A 13 -3.62 -13.71 -4.47
N GLU A 14 -3.44 -12.52 -3.93
CA GLU A 14 -4.53 -11.77 -3.32
C GLU A 14 -5.63 -11.46 -4.35
N ILE A 15 -6.90 -11.73 -4.00
CA ILE A 15 -8.05 -11.42 -4.88
C ILE A 15 -8.19 -9.90 -5.05
N HIS A 16 -7.95 -9.17 -3.97
CA HIS A 16 -7.96 -7.71 -3.93
C HIS A 16 -6.56 -7.21 -3.59
N TYR A 17 -5.91 -6.58 -4.54
CA TYR A 17 -4.53 -6.15 -4.35
C TYR A 17 -4.44 -5.04 -3.29
N THR A 18 -3.62 -5.31 -2.29
CA THR A 18 -3.26 -4.39 -1.21
C THR A 18 -1.94 -3.68 -1.49
N GLY A 19 -1.40 -2.95 -0.52
CA GLY A 19 -0.11 -2.29 -0.66
C GLY A 19 1.03 -3.24 -1.04
N ILE A 20 1.09 -4.42 -0.41
CA ILE A 20 2.14 -5.42 -0.65
C ILE A 20 2.03 -6.00 -2.07
N SER A 21 0.83 -6.39 -2.48
CA SER A 21 0.58 -6.91 -3.83
C SER A 21 0.92 -5.87 -4.91
N ASN A 22 0.61 -4.60 -4.68
CA ASN A 22 0.94 -3.52 -5.62
C ASN A 22 2.46 -3.30 -5.75
N VAL A 23 3.21 -3.39 -4.64
CA VAL A 23 4.69 -3.35 -4.67
C VAL A 23 5.24 -4.53 -5.47
N THR A 24 4.77 -5.75 -5.20
CA THR A 24 5.18 -6.95 -5.94
C THR A 24 4.85 -6.84 -7.42
N LEU A 25 3.66 -6.34 -7.76
CA LEU A 25 3.25 -6.11 -9.14
C LEU A 25 4.15 -5.09 -9.86
N ALA A 26 4.52 -4.01 -9.19
CA ALA A 26 5.41 -2.98 -9.75
C ALA A 26 6.81 -3.54 -10.04
N LEU A 27 7.34 -4.38 -9.15
CA LEU A 27 8.59 -5.11 -9.38
C LEU A 27 8.46 -6.04 -10.59
N CYS A 28 7.42 -6.88 -10.65
CA CYS A 28 7.21 -7.77 -11.79
C CYS A 28 7.18 -7.01 -13.11
N ARG A 29 6.40 -5.93 -13.20
CA ARG A 29 6.28 -5.12 -14.42
C ARG A 29 7.62 -4.53 -14.85
N TYR A 30 8.38 -3.98 -13.89
CA TYR A 30 9.68 -3.39 -14.17
C TYR A 30 10.65 -4.43 -14.73
N TRP A 31 10.82 -5.57 -14.06
CA TRP A 31 11.76 -6.59 -14.48
C TRP A 31 11.34 -7.30 -15.77
N LEU A 32 10.06 -7.51 -15.99
CA LEU A 32 9.54 -8.03 -17.27
C LEU A 32 9.81 -7.07 -18.44
N GLN A 33 9.74 -5.78 -18.20
CA GLN A 33 9.94 -4.76 -19.24
C GLN A 33 11.41 -4.50 -19.55
N TYR A 34 12.26 -4.39 -18.53
CA TYR A 34 13.62 -3.89 -18.71
C TYR A 34 14.72 -4.96 -18.66
N GLU A 35 14.50 -6.03 -17.91
CA GLU A 35 15.51 -7.08 -17.71
C GLU A 35 14.87 -8.50 -17.69
N PRO A 36 14.07 -8.84 -18.73
CA PRO A 36 13.26 -10.08 -18.71
C PRO A 36 14.09 -11.36 -18.62
N ASP A 37 15.29 -11.34 -19.14
CA ASP A 37 16.16 -12.53 -19.15
C ASP A 37 16.90 -12.75 -17.84
N LYS A 38 17.01 -11.72 -16.99
CA LYS A 38 17.66 -11.80 -15.69
C LYS A 38 16.70 -12.17 -14.55
N CYS A 39 15.38 -12.06 -14.76
CA CYS A 39 14.41 -12.30 -13.71
C CYS A 39 13.70 -13.64 -13.84
N ARG A 40 13.67 -14.37 -12.73
CA ARG A 40 12.90 -15.59 -12.52
C ARG A 40 11.87 -15.32 -11.42
N PHE A 41 10.70 -15.89 -11.58
CA PHE A 41 9.60 -15.72 -10.63
C PHE A 41 9.35 -17.01 -9.89
N PHE A 42 9.14 -16.93 -8.58
CA PHE A 42 8.88 -18.13 -7.80
C PHE A 42 7.79 -17.92 -6.74
N LEU A 43 7.21 -19.05 -6.31
CA LEU A 43 6.23 -19.12 -5.24
C LEU A 43 6.49 -20.40 -4.44
N GLY A 44 6.95 -20.25 -3.21
CA GLY A 44 7.42 -21.39 -2.44
C GLY A 44 8.50 -22.15 -3.22
N PRO A 45 8.40 -23.50 -3.38
CA PRO A 45 9.41 -24.26 -4.10
C PRO A 45 9.24 -24.23 -5.64
N TYR A 46 8.25 -23.51 -6.17
CA TYR A 46 7.91 -23.58 -7.60
C TYR A 46 8.42 -22.35 -8.34
N LEU A 47 9.11 -22.60 -9.45
CA LEU A 47 9.32 -21.58 -10.47
C LEU A 47 8.01 -21.35 -11.25
N ILE A 48 7.70 -20.08 -11.48
CA ILE A 48 6.47 -19.67 -12.18
C ILE A 48 6.83 -19.23 -13.61
N ARG A 49 6.02 -19.68 -14.57
CA ARG A 49 6.22 -19.35 -15.99
C ARG A 49 6.07 -17.84 -16.21
N ARG A 50 6.97 -17.26 -16.99
CA ARG A 50 6.97 -15.85 -17.33
C ARG A 50 5.64 -15.38 -17.90
N GLU A 51 5.08 -16.13 -18.85
CA GLU A 51 3.83 -15.80 -19.53
C GLU A 51 2.65 -15.70 -18.55
N VAL A 52 2.68 -16.48 -17.47
CA VAL A 52 1.69 -16.39 -16.39
C VAL A 52 1.86 -15.09 -15.63
N VAL A 53 3.10 -14.70 -15.30
CA VAL A 53 3.35 -13.44 -14.60
C VAL A 53 2.99 -12.23 -15.47
N GLU A 54 3.29 -12.26 -16.76
CA GLU A 54 2.88 -11.25 -17.74
C GLU A 54 1.34 -11.11 -17.78
N LEU A 55 0.62 -12.24 -17.84
CA LEU A 55 -0.84 -12.26 -17.83
C LEU A 55 -1.40 -11.65 -16.52
N ILE A 56 -0.84 -12.04 -15.36
CA ILE A 56 -1.27 -11.51 -14.07
C ILE A 56 -0.92 -10.03 -13.93
N ALA A 57 0.24 -9.62 -14.42
CA ALA A 57 0.65 -8.21 -14.43
C ALA A 57 -0.26 -7.33 -15.31
N ALA A 58 -0.77 -7.89 -16.41
CA ALA A 58 -1.72 -7.20 -17.29
C ALA A 58 -3.13 -7.16 -16.71
N THR A 59 -3.62 -8.28 -16.17
CA THR A 59 -5.01 -8.43 -15.71
C THR A 59 -5.24 -8.00 -14.26
N ARG A 60 -4.19 -7.90 -13.44
CA ARG A 60 -4.25 -7.67 -11.98
C ARG A 60 -5.19 -8.65 -11.26
N SER A 61 -5.23 -9.90 -11.69
CA SER A 61 -6.19 -10.89 -11.20
C SER A 61 -5.51 -11.99 -10.38
N GLY A 62 -5.50 -11.84 -9.07
CA GLY A 62 -5.06 -12.89 -8.13
C GLY A 62 -5.94 -14.13 -8.19
N GLY A 63 -7.23 -13.99 -8.44
CA GLY A 63 -8.14 -15.13 -8.64
C GLY A 63 -7.77 -15.99 -9.86
N LEU A 64 -7.38 -15.35 -10.97
CA LEU A 64 -6.85 -16.07 -12.14
C LEU A 64 -5.53 -16.78 -11.80
N PHE A 65 -4.64 -16.10 -11.07
CA PHE A 65 -3.39 -16.71 -10.64
C PHE A 65 -3.61 -17.96 -9.78
N GLN A 66 -4.50 -17.87 -8.78
CA GLN A 66 -4.86 -19.04 -7.97
C GLN A 66 -5.42 -20.20 -8.82
N LEU A 67 -6.24 -19.90 -9.83
CA LEU A 67 -6.78 -20.93 -10.74
C LEU A 67 -5.65 -21.62 -11.52
N LEU A 68 -4.72 -20.84 -12.09
CA LEU A 68 -3.58 -21.38 -12.85
C LEU A 68 -2.62 -22.19 -11.97
N LEU A 69 -2.43 -21.79 -10.71
CA LEU A 69 -1.65 -22.57 -9.73
C LEU A 69 -2.31 -23.91 -9.43
N ARG A 70 -3.61 -23.93 -9.15
CA ARG A 70 -4.36 -25.16 -8.84
C ARG A 70 -4.40 -26.14 -10.01
N SER A 71 -4.45 -25.65 -11.23
CA SER A 71 -4.43 -26.50 -12.45
C SER A 71 -3.03 -26.96 -12.86
N GLY A 72 -1.97 -26.53 -12.17
CA GLY A 72 -0.58 -26.82 -12.52
C GLY A 72 -0.08 -26.03 -13.75
N GLN A 73 -0.89 -25.18 -14.34
CA GLN A 73 -0.54 -24.43 -15.55
C GLN A 73 0.42 -23.26 -15.29
N ALA A 74 0.56 -22.82 -14.03
CA ALA A 74 1.46 -21.73 -13.67
C ALA A 74 2.91 -22.16 -13.50
N GLN A 75 3.17 -23.43 -13.21
CA GLN A 75 4.49 -23.93 -12.82
C GLN A 75 5.40 -24.14 -14.04
N ALA A 76 6.68 -23.74 -13.91
CA ALA A 76 7.74 -23.97 -14.88
C ALA A 76 8.73 -25.05 -14.42
N GLY A 77 8.83 -25.30 -13.10
CA GLY A 77 9.76 -26.25 -12.51
C GLY A 77 9.88 -26.06 -11.00
N PHE A 78 10.90 -26.65 -10.41
CA PHE A 78 11.25 -26.48 -9.01
C PHE A 78 12.52 -25.65 -8.87
N LEU A 79 12.61 -24.84 -7.82
CA LEU A 79 13.87 -24.28 -7.39
C LEU A 79 14.75 -25.41 -6.82
N GLU A 80 15.98 -25.48 -7.32
CA GLU A 80 16.99 -26.36 -6.74
C GLU A 80 17.42 -25.75 -5.40
N GLY A 81 17.08 -26.40 -4.31
CA GLY A 81 17.33 -25.97 -2.94
C GLY A 81 16.16 -26.29 -2.03
N ASP A 82 16.44 -26.64 -0.77
CA ASP A 82 15.39 -27.07 0.16
C ASP A 82 14.63 -25.89 0.76
N LEU A 83 13.75 -25.26 -0.02
CA LEU A 83 12.77 -24.30 0.48
C LEU A 83 11.71 -24.93 1.41
N ARG A 84 11.71 -26.25 1.59
CA ARG A 84 10.72 -26.96 2.41
C ARG A 84 10.92 -26.79 3.89
N SER A 85 12.07 -26.29 4.37
CA SER A 85 12.36 -26.17 5.80
C SER A 85 11.85 -24.90 6.46
N ARG A 86 10.68 -24.40 6.09
CA ARG A 86 9.96 -23.40 6.89
C ARG A 86 9.35 -23.99 8.18
N SER A 87 9.64 -25.27 8.52
CA SER A 87 9.32 -25.80 9.82
C SER A 87 10.34 -25.31 10.84
N SER A 88 9.88 -24.93 12.03
CA SER A 88 10.63 -24.31 13.13
C SER A 88 11.80 -25.14 13.70
N ALA A 89 12.10 -26.31 13.13
CA ALA A 89 13.05 -27.29 13.68
C ALA A 89 14.34 -27.47 12.86
N THR A 90 14.43 -26.92 11.62
CA THR A 90 15.64 -27.05 10.79
C THR A 90 16.22 -25.68 10.45
N PRO A 91 17.55 -25.52 10.41
CA PRO A 91 18.17 -24.27 9.98
C PRO A 91 17.72 -23.94 8.55
N TYR A 92 17.22 -22.71 8.36
CA TYR A 92 16.89 -22.20 7.03
C TYR A 92 18.19 -22.04 6.24
N ILE A 93 18.35 -22.79 5.17
CA ILE A 93 19.42 -22.60 4.22
C ILE A 93 18.83 -21.76 3.07
N CYS A 94 19.24 -20.51 2.97
CA CYS A 94 18.90 -19.66 1.84
C CYS A 94 19.58 -20.24 0.60
N PRO A 95 18.85 -20.62 -0.47
CA PRO A 95 19.46 -21.19 -1.68
C PRO A 95 20.13 -20.13 -2.58
N PHE A 96 20.14 -18.87 -2.14
CA PHE A 96 20.66 -17.74 -2.91
C PHE A 96 21.92 -17.19 -2.27
N ASP A 97 22.87 -16.74 -3.07
CA ASP A 97 24.09 -16.05 -2.61
C ASP A 97 23.75 -14.75 -1.87
N HIS A 98 22.67 -14.09 -2.28
CA HIS A 98 22.16 -12.87 -1.68
C HIS A 98 20.65 -12.98 -1.45
N SER A 99 20.22 -12.66 -0.23
CA SER A 99 18.83 -12.49 0.13
C SER A 99 18.52 -11.01 0.35
N LEU A 100 17.50 -10.51 -0.32
CA LEU A 100 17.05 -9.12 -0.26
C LEU A 100 15.58 -9.09 0.13
N GLN A 101 15.21 -8.20 1.03
CA GLN A 101 13.83 -8.13 1.52
C GLN A 101 13.30 -6.69 1.46
N ILE A 102 12.02 -6.54 1.07
CA ILE A 102 11.29 -5.29 1.21
C ILE A 102 10.54 -5.34 2.54
N ILE A 103 10.82 -4.36 3.40
CA ILE A 103 10.17 -4.19 4.70
C ILE A 103 9.09 -3.12 4.54
N HIS A 104 7.84 -3.54 4.67
CA HIS A 104 6.69 -2.66 4.55
C HIS A 104 6.45 -1.87 5.83
N ASP A 105 6.40 -2.52 6.98
CA ASP A 105 6.34 -1.90 8.30
C ASP A 105 6.67 -2.92 9.40
N LEU A 106 6.64 -2.45 10.65
CA LEU A 106 6.74 -3.27 11.86
C LEU A 106 5.48 -3.13 12.72
N SER A 107 4.33 -2.89 12.13
CA SER A 107 3.06 -2.67 12.86
C SER A 107 2.68 -3.85 13.75
N PHE A 108 2.95 -5.08 13.33
CA PHE A 108 2.74 -6.28 14.15
C PHE A 108 3.55 -6.28 15.46
N LEU A 109 4.65 -5.55 15.52
CA LEU A 109 5.52 -5.38 16.71
C LEU A 109 5.18 -4.11 17.48
N LEU A 110 4.91 -3.01 16.81
CA LEU A 110 4.78 -1.68 17.40
C LEU A 110 3.34 -1.31 17.78
N THR A 111 2.36 -1.92 17.11
CA THR A 111 0.94 -1.73 17.34
C THR A 111 0.19 -3.06 17.29
N PRO A 112 0.59 -4.04 18.14
CA PRO A 112 0.06 -5.41 18.09
C PRO A 112 -1.45 -5.47 18.33
N GLU A 113 -2.02 -4.51 19.05
CA GLU A 113 -3.46 -4.40 19.30
C GLU A 113 -4.32 -4.28 18.04
N PHE A 114 -3.72 -3.94 16.90
CA PHE A 114 -4.41 -3.85 15.61
C PHE A 114 -4.31 -5.11 14.76
N HIS A 115 -3.66 -6.16 15.26
CA HIS A 115 -3.40 -7.39 14.52
C HIS A 115 -4.00 -8.62 15.20
N HIS A 116 -4.28 -9.65 14.40
CA HIS A 116 -4.59 -10.98 14.94
C HIS A 116 -3.34 -11.61 15.56
N SER A 117 -3.56 -12.42 16.61
CA SER A 117 -2.51 -13.18 17.29
C SER A 117 -1.64 -14.00 16.33
N ASP A 118 -2.24 -14.64 15.35
CA ASP A 118 -1.54 -15.46 14.36
C ASP A 118 -0.59 -14.63 13.49
N THR A 119 -0.99 -13.42 13.11
CA THR A 119 -0.14 -12.47 12.37
C THR A 119 1.06 -12.03 13.21
N ILE A 120 0.82 -11.68 14.49
CA ILE A 120 1.87 -11.28 15.42
C ILE A 120 2.85 -12.44 15.63
N GLN A 121 2.34 -13.66 15.88
CA GLN A 121 3.18 -14.82 16.08
C GLN A 121 4.00 -15.16 14.84
N TYR A 122 3.38 -15.18 13.66
CA TYR A 122 4.06 -15.50 12.39
C TYR A 122 5.19 -14.51 12.11
N HIS A 123 4.92 -13.22 12.08
CA HIS A 123 5.94 -12.22 11.79
C HIS A 123 6.96 -12.06 12.92
N GLY A 124 6.51 -12.13 14.19
CA GLY A 124 7.39 -12.00 15.34
C GLY A 124 8.42 -13.12 15.44
N THR A 125 8.10 -14.33 15.00
CA THR A 125 9.05 -15.46 15.00
C THR A 125 9.98 -15.48 13.81
N THR A 126 9.57 -14.95 12.66
CA THR A 126 10.33 -15.01 11.41
C THR A 126 11.24 -13.82 11.20
N ILE A 127 10.80 -12.62 11.59
CA ILE A 127 11.47 -11.35 11.21
C ILE A 127 12.95 -11.30 11.62
N ARG A 128 13.31 -11.73 12.84
CA ARG A 128 14.71 -11.70 13.31
C ARG A 128 15.59 -12.62 12.48
N ARG A 129 15.14 -13.84 12.26
CA ARG A 129 15.85 -14.83 11.43
C ARG A 129 16.03 -14.35 10.01
N ASP A 130 14.97 -13.80 9.42
CA ASP A 130 15.00 -13.29 8.04
C ASP A 130 15.99 -12.12 7.93
N LEU A 131 15.99 -11.19 8.88
CA LEU A 131 16.93 -10.07 8.92
C LEU A 131 18.40 -10.50 9.13
N GLU A 132 18.66 -11.56 9.89
CA GLU A 132 20.00 -12.13 10.09
C GLU A 132 20.54 -12.77 8.81
N SER A 133 19.66 -13.35 7.98
CA SER A 133 20.02 -13.96 6.70
C SER A 133 20.06 -12.98 5.53
N ASN A 134 19.46 -11.80 5.67
CA ASN A 134 19.38 -10.83 4.59
C ASN A 134 20.72 -10.12 4.34
N THR A 135 21.15 -10.10 3.10
CA THR A 135 22.29 -9.27 2.65
C THR A 135 21.92 -7.79 2.74
N HIS A 136 20.67 -7.45 2.39
CA HIS A 136 20.20 -6.06 2.38
C HIS A 136 18.68 -5.96 2.54
N ASN A 137 18.21 -4.83 3.11
CA ASN A 137 16.81 -4.56 3.33
C ASN A 137 16.39 -3.25 2.65
N PHE A 138 15.27 -3.29 1.93
CA PHE A 138 14.64 -2.12 1.35
C PHE A 138 13.47 -1.70 2.24
N CYS A 139 13.52 -0.48 2.78
CA CYS A 139 12.44 0.07 3.59
C CYS A 139 11.58 1.01 2.76
N VAL A 140 10.26 0.88 2.85
CA VAL A 140 9.31 1.71 2.09
C VAL A 140 9.21 3.14 2.60
N SER A 141 9.85 3.47 3.74
CA SER A 141 9.92 4.82 4.30
C SER A 141 11.12 4.98 5.23
N LYS A 142 11.45 6.25 5.58
CA LYS A 142 12.42 6.57 6.65
C LYS A 142 11.90 6.13 8.01
N ALA A 143 10.60 6.25 8.25
CA ALA A 143 9.96 5.78 9.47
C ALA A 143 10.20 4.29 9.65
N THR A 144 9.89 3.44 8.65
CA THR A 144 10.16 2.01 8.68
C THR A 144 11.65 1.70 8.85
N ALA A 145 12.54 2.45 8.21
CA ALA A 145 13.98 2.29 8.38
C ALA A 145 14.43 2.62 9.81
N SER A 146 13.91 3.69 10.40
CA SER A 146 14.16 4.07 11.78
C SER A 146 13.68 3.01 12.77
N ASP A 147 12.49 2.45 12.54
CA ASP A 147 11.95 1.37 13.35
C ASP A 147 12.84 0.12 13.29
N LEU A 148 13.30 -0.24 12.09
CA LEU A 148 14.20 -1.39 11.89
C LEU A 148 15.52 -1.23 12.63
N ILE A 149 16.12 -0.05 12.57
CA ILE A 149 17.36 0.28 13.31
C ILE A 149 17.12 0.26 14.83
N THR A 150 16.03 0.90 15.26
CA THR A 150 15.77 1.12 16.68
C THR A 150 15.40 -0.17 17.40
N TYR A 151 14.47 -0.93 16.86
CA TYR A 151 13.86 -2.09 17.54
C TYR A 151 14.52 -3.42 17.18
N LEU A 152 15.04 -3.55 15.96
CA LEU A 152 15.63 -4.80 15.46
C LEU A 152 17.14 -4.72 15.26
N ARG A 153 17.76 -3.56 15.52
CA ARG A 153 19.21 -3.34 15.50
C ARG A 153 19.87 -3.61 14.13
N VAL A 154 19.12 -3.50 13.04
CA VAL A 154 19.68 -3.65 11.69
C VAL A 154 20.65 -2.51 11.41
N PRO A 155 21.89 -2.77 10.98
CA PRO A 155 22.84 -1.71 10.65
C PRO A 155 22.35 -0.83 9.50
N GLN A 156 22.49 0.48 9.63
CA GLN A 156 22.04 1.44 8.61
C GLN A 156 22.63 1.16 7.21
N ARG A 157 23.87 0.66 7.14
CA ARG A 157 24.52 0.28 5.87
C ARG A 157 23.78 -0.84 5.12
N ASN A 158 22.98 -1.65 5.83
CA ASN A 158 22.19 -2.74 5.27
C ASN A 158 20.76 -2.32 4.95
N ILE A 159 20.49 -1.00 4.89
CA ILE A 159 19.16 -0.46 4.63
C ILE A 159 19.24 0.53 3.47
N THR A 160 18.30 0.41 2.54
CA THR A 160 18.04 1.42 1.50
C THR A 160 16.56 1.80 1.55
N ILE A 161 16.27 3.09 1.51
CA ILE A 161 14.91 3.60 1.49
C ILE A 161 14.45 3.68 0.04
N CYS A 162 13.28 3.10 -0.25
CA CYS A 162 12.62 3.14 -1.55
C CYS A 162 11.13 3.43 -1.38
N TYR A 163 10.68 4.61 -1.78
CA TYR A 163 9.29 5.03 -1.64
C TYR A 163 8.42 4.38 -2.71
N PRO A 164 7.34 3.64 -2.32
CA PRO A 164 6.37 3.11 -3.29
C PRO A 164 5.68 4.23 -4.05
N GLY A 165 5.53 4.07 -5.35
CA GLY A 165 4.90 5.07 -6.21
C GLY A 165 3.38 5.07 -6.14
N GLY A 166 2.76 6.17 -6.61
CA GLY A 166 1.36 6.19 -7.01
C GLY A 166 1.23 5.79 -8.49
N ASP A 167 0.18 5.06 -8.84
CA ASP A 167 -0.09 4.81 -10.25
C ASP A 167 -0.53 6.13 -10.92
N PRO A 168 -0.04 6.44 -12.12
CA PRO A 168 -0.58 7.55 -12.87
C PRO A 168 -2.05 7.29 -13.19
N PRO A 169 -2.88 8.34 -13.35
CA PRO A 169 -4.25 8.16 -13.77
C PRO A 169 -4.27 7.43 -15.13
N PRO A 170 -5.18 6.47 -15.32
CA PRO A 170 -5.33 5.80 -16.60
C PRO A 170 -5.59 6.85 -17.69
N ASP A 171 -5.05 6.63 -18.89
CA ASP A 171 -5.26 7.54 -20.02
C ASP A 171 -6.76 7.64 -20.30
N THR A 172 -7.37 8.76 -19.96
CA THR A 172 -8.81 8.96 -19.90
C THR A 172 -9.46 9.16 -21.27
N ARG A 173 -8.80 8.78 -22.37
CA ARG A 173 -9.35 8.92 -23.72
C ARG A 173 -10.44 7.94 -24.05
N GLU A 174 -10.63 6.87 -23.30
CA GLU A 174 -11.83 6.04 -23.40
C GLU A 174 -12.99 6.74 -22.69
N VAL A 175 -13.98 7.15 -23.48
CA VAL A 175 -15.27 7.68 -23.00
C VAL A 175 -15.98 6.57 -22.23
N ILE A 176 -15.89 6.61 -20.91
CA ILE A 176 -16.44 5.58 -20.07
C ILE A 176 -17.78 6.03 -19.55
N ASP A 177 -18.72 5.12 -19.65
CA ASP A 177 -20.08 5.22 -19.16
C ASP A 177 -20.06 5.43 -17.62
N LYS A 178 -20.11 6.71 -17.23
CA LYS A 178 -20.02 7.16 -15.83
C LYS A 178 -21.15 6.62 -14.96
N GLU A 179 -22.27 6.23 -15.58
CA GLU A 179 -23.44 5.67 -14.88
C GLU A 179 -23.21 4.21 -14.49
N ARG A 180 -22.44 3.45 -15.27
CA ARG A 180 -22.09 2.05 -14.97
C ARG A 180 -21.19 1.88 -13.76
N LEU A 181 -20.45 2.90 -13.34
CA LEU A 181 -19.45 2.80 -12.28
C LEU A 181 -20.00 3.11 -10.89
N GLY A 182 -21.26 3.53 -10.76
CA GLY A 182 -21.86 3.84 -9.46
C GLY A 182 -21.17 4.97 -8.69
N VAL A 183 -20.36 5.82 -9.37
CA VAL A 183 -19.66 6.94 -8.73
C VAL A 183 -20.67 8.03 -8.38
N PRO A 184 -20.88 8.35 -7.10
CA PRO A 184 -21.84 9.36 -6.69
C PRO A 184 -21.50 10.74 -7.25
N SER A 185 -22.53 11.58 -7.46
CA SER A 185 -22.32 12.97 -7.84
C SER A 185 -21.63 13.76 -6.71
N PRO A 186 -20.64 14.63 -7.02
CA PRO A 186 -20.02 15.53 -6.06
C PRO A 186 -21.03 16.51 -5.44
N PRO A 187 -20.73 17.12 -4.27
CA PRO A 187 -19.45 17.01 -3.55
C PRO A 187 -19.40 15.79 -2.62
N PHE A 188 -18.26 15.11 -2.63
CA PHE A 188 -17.99 14.03 -1.70
C PHE A 188 -16.55 14.04 -1.21
N ILE A 189 -16.36 13.45 -0.02
CA ILE A 189 -15.08 13.23 0.65
C ILE A 189 -14.83 11.73 0.67
N ILE A 190 -13.62 11.29 0.41
CA ILE A 190 -13.25 9.88 0.42
C ILE A 190 -12.37 9.54 1.62
N VAL A 191 -12.56 8.33 2.14
CA VAL A 191 -11.77 7.74 3.21
C VAL A 191 -11.28 6.38 2.70
N PRO A 192 -10.08 6.33 2.08
CA PRO A 192 -9.56 5.10 1.48
C PRO A 192 -8.88 4.22 2.52
N GLY A 193 -8.90 2.92 2.28
CA GLY A 193 -8.20 1.90 3.07
C GLY A 193 -9.11 0.76 3.49
N THR A 194 -8.51 -0.40 3.74
CA THR A 194 -9.20 -1.55 4.33
C THR A 194 -9.88 -1.15 5.64
N ILE A 195 -11.08 -1.64 5.89
CA ILE A 195 -11.84 -1.32 7.09
C ILE A 195 -11.26 -2.14 8.26
N GLU A 196 -10.31 -1.55 8.96
CA GLU A 196 -9.58 -2.17 10.09
C GLU A 196 -9.27 -1.13 11.18
N PRO A 197 -9.01 -1.53 12.43
CA PRO A 197 -8.84 -0.60 13.56
C PRO A 197 -7.72 0.43 13.35
N ARG A 198 -6.61 0.03 12.78
CA ARG A 198 -5.44 0.89 12.51
C ARG A 198 -5.78 2.08 11.60
N LYS A 199 -6.79 1.94 10.73
CA LYS A 199 -7.26 3.01 9.82
C LYS A 199 -8.10 4.08 10.53
N ASN A 200 -8.46 3.88 11.79
CA ASN A 200 -9.05 4.90 12.69
C ASN A 200 -10.29 5.60 12.12
N ILE A 201 -11.16 4.85 11.44
CA ILE A 201 -12.41 5.42 10.88
C ILE A 201 -13.35 5.96 11.95
N ASP A 202 -13.20 5.48 13.20
CA ASP A 202 -13.96 5.94 14.36
C ASP A 202 -13.78 7.44 14.60
N LEU A 203 -12.59 8.00 14.34
CA LEU A 203 -12.34 9.43 14.45
C LEU A 203 -13.19 10.22 13.45
N VAL A 204 -13.31 9.72 12.22
CA VAL A 204 -14.17 10.33 11.19
C VAL A 204 -15.64 10.25 11.61
N PHE A 205 -16.12 9.09 12.07
CA PHE A 205 -17.50 8.94 12.54
C PHE A 205 -17.82 9.82 13.73
N LEU A 206 -16.88 9.96 14.67
CA LEU A 206 -17.04 10.86 15.81
C LEU A 206 -17.21 12.32 15.37
N ALA A 207 -16.37 12.78 14.43
CA ALA A 207 -16.48 14.11 13.88
C ALA A 207 -17.81 14.35 13.14
N LEU A 208 -18.27 13.36 12.36
CA LEU A 208 -19.57 13.43 11.67
C LEU A 208 -20.74 13.50 12.65
N LYS A 209 -20.71 12.70 13.73
CA LYS A 209 -21.71 12.77 14.81
C LYS A 209 -21.76 14.14 15.46
N ARG A 210 -20.59 14.74 15.72
CA ARG A 210 -20.48 16.08 16.33
C ARG A 210 -20.87 17.21 15.38
N ASN A 211 -20.67 17.02 14.06
CA ASN A 211 -20.86 18.05 13.03
C ASN A 211 -21.78 17.56 11.90
N PRO A 212 -23.09 17.31 12.16
CA PRO A 212 -24.01 16.73 11.18
C PRO A 212 -24.21 17.60 9.92
N ASN A 213 -23.90 18.89 9.98
CA ASN A 213 -23.96 19.78 8.82
C ASN A 213 -22.95 19.40 7.71
N LEU A 214 -21.88 18.69 8.06
CA LEU A 214 -20.96 18.13 7.06
C LEU A 214 -21.68 17.16 6.12
N MET A 215 -22.54 16.29 6.67
CA MET A 215 -23.30 15.31 5.89
C MET A 215 -24.46 15.93 5.09
N LYS A 216 -24.93 17.12 5.44
CA LYS A 216 -25.85 17.89 4.59
C LYS A 216 -25.17 18.38 3.31
N ARG A 217 -23.87 18.70 3.42
CA ARG A 217 -23.09 19.28 2.30
C ARG A 217 -22.35 18.24 1.50
N TYR A 218 -21.71 17.26 2.16
CA TYR A 218 -20.85 16.25 1.53
C TYR A 218 -21.41 14.85 1.72
N ARG A 219 -21.12 13.94 0.76
CA ARG A 219 -21.15 12.51 1.00
C ARG A 219 -19.80 12.05 1.50
N PHE A 220 -19.77 11.04 2.36
CA PHE A 220 -18.54 10.40 2.83
C PHE A 220 -18.47 8.99 2.28
N LEU A 221 -17.48 8.73 1.45
CA LEU A 221 -17.31 7.47 0.74
C LEU A 221 -16.11 6.72 1.33
N PHE A 222 -16.37 5.59 1.94
CA PHE A 222 -15.35 4.70 2.47
C PHE A 222 -15.00 3.66 1.41
N LEU A 223 -13.70 3.59 1.04
CA LEU A 223 -13.19 2.74 -0.03
C LEU A 223 -12.26 1.70 0.56
N GLY A 224 -12.44 0.44 0.22
CA GLY A 224 -11.59 -0.65 0.62
C GLY A 224 -12.36 -1.89 1.05
N ALA A 225 -11.68 -3.02 1.03
CA ALA A 225 -12.25 -4.29 1.46
C ALA A 225 -12.61 -4.27 2.95
N SER A 226 -13.47 -5.19 3.37
CA SER A 226 -13.62 -5.51 4.78
C SER A 226 -12.31 -6.11 5.29
N GLY A 227 -11.79 -5.51 6.34
CA GLY A 227 -10.62 -6.02 7.05
C GLY A 227 -11.03 -6.90 8.24
N TRP A 228 -10.28 -6.82 9.31
CA TRP A 228 -10.46 -7.62 10.53
C TRP A 228 -10.78 -6.76 11.73
N LEU A 229 -11.31 -7.39 12.77
CA LEU A 229 -11.63 -6.77 14.07
C LEU A 229 -12.61 -5.58 14.01
N LEU A 230 -13.19 -5.25 12.84
CA LEU A 230 -14.09 -4.13 12.70
C LEU A 230 -15.17 -4.41 11.66
N ASP A 231 -16.43 -4.20 12.05
CA ASP A 231 -17.59 -4.22 11.14
C ASP A 231 -18.12 -2.80 10.91
N PHE A 232 -18.14 -2.39 9.63
CA PHE A 232 -18.52 -1.03 9.24
C PHE A 232 -19.97 -0.69 9.66
N ARG A 233 -20.91 -1.61 9.49
CA ARG A 233 -22.32 -1.36 9.85
C ARG A 233 -22.51 -1.24 11.35
N SER A 234 -21.83 -2.06 12.14
CA SER A 234 -21.81 -1.95 13.60
C SER A 234 -21.29 -0.60 14.05
N LYS A 235 -20.24 -0.07 13.39
CA LYS A 235 -19.71 1.27 13.69
C LYS A 235 -20.71 2.37 13.33
N ILE A 236 -21.37 2.31 12.19
CA ILE A 236 -22.46 3.24 11.85
C ILE A 236 -23.53 3.28 12.95
N ASN A 237 -23.95 2.11 13.45
CA ASN A 237 -24.93 2.02 14.53
C ASN A 237 -24.37 2.57 15.85
N GLN A 238 -23.13 2.25 16.22
CA GLN A 238 -22.45 2.73 17.42
C GLN A 238 -22.40 4.26 17.48
N PHE A 239 -22.12 4.90 16.35
CA PHE A 239 -22.06 6.36 16.28
C PHE A 239 -23.40 7.04 16.00
N ILE A 240 -24.50 6.26 15.89
CA ILE A 240 -25.87 6.77 15.62
C ILE A 240 -25.92 7.52 14.28
N LEU A 241 -25.29 6.96 13.25
CA LEU A 241 -25.21 7.55 11.90
C LEU A 241 -26.12 6.81 10.89
N THR A 242 -26.98 5.93 11.35
CA THR A 242 -27.79 5.02 10.51
C THR A 242 -28.64 5.78 9.50
N SER A 243 -29.36 6.83 9.93
CA SER A 243 -30.19 7.62 9.03
C SER A 243 -29.40 8.31 7.90
N TRP A 244 -28.18 8.71 8.17
CA TRP A 244 -27.29 9.30 7.16
C TRP A 244 -26.75 8.25 6.20
N ALA A 245 -26.45 7.05 6.70
CA ALA A 245 -26.02 5.93 5.86
C ALA A 245 -27.16 5.47 4.95
N ASP A 246 -28.38 5.31 5.50
CA ASP A 246 -29.56 4.87 4.74
C ASP A 246 -29.97 5.89 3.66
N ASN A 247 -29.70 7.18 3.87
CA ASN A 247 -29.90 8.23 2.88
C ASN A 247 -28.71 8.44 1.92
N GLY A 248 -27.73 7.53 1.90
CA GLY A 248 -26.58 7.58 1.00
C GLY A 248 -25.61 8.75 1.24
N ARG A 249 -25.60 9.32 2.47
CA ARG A 249 -24.65 10.36 2.88
C ARG A 249 -23.35 9.79 3.43
N ILE A 250 -23.40 8.58 3.96
CA ILE A 250 -22.26 7.77 4.36
C ILE A 250 -22.37 6.45 3.60
N MET A 251 -21.39 6.13 2.79
CA MET A 251 -21.42 4.95 1.93
C MET A 251 -20.10 4.19 2.06
N TRP A 252 -20.19 2.87 2.20
CA TRP A 252 -19.07 1.97 2.03
C TRP A 252 -19.16 1.31 0.66
N LEU A 253 -18.18 1.58 -0.21
CA LEU A 253 -18.16 1.09 -1.59
C LEU A 253 -17.47 -0.28 -1.72
N GLY A 254 -16.88 -0.78 -0.63
CA GLY A 254 -16.08 -2.00 -0.71
C GLY A 254 -14.80 -1.80 -1.51
N TYR A 255 -14.28 -2.90 -2.03
CA TYR A 255 -13.17 -2.84 -2.97
C TYR A 255 -13.62 -2.16 -4.27
N VAL A 256 -12.84 -1.18 -4.70
CA VAL A 256 -13.02 -0.48 -5.99
C VAL A 256 -11.82 -0.78 -6.88
N ASP A 257 -12.06 -0.99 -8.16
CA ASP A 257 -10.96 -1.19 -9.11
C ASP A 257 -10.18 0.11 -9.34
N GLU A 258 -9.01 0.00 -9.97
CA GLU A 258 -8.11 1.14 -10.18
C GLU A 258 -8.75 2.26 -10.99
N TYR A 259 -9.62 1.89 -11.93
CA TYR A 259 -10.32 2.85 -12.76
C TYR A 259 -11.37 3.63 -11.97
N GLN A 260 -12.22 2.93 -11.20
CA GLN A 260 -13.17 3.55 -10.29
C GLN A 260 -12.45 4.42 -9.25
N LYS A 261 -11.34 3.92 -8.68
CA LYS A 261 -10.51 4.64 -7.71
C LYS A 261 -9.98 5.94 -8.31
N SER A 262 -9.45 5.90 -9.54
CA SER A 262 -8.97 7.07 -10.26
C SER A 262 -10.06 8.13 -10.42
N LEU A 263 -11.26 7.74 -10.88
CA LEU A 263 -12.39 8.66 -11.03
C LEU A 263 -12.84 9.27 -9.71
N LEU A 264 -12.85 8.48 -8.64
CA LEU A 264 -13.21 8.94 -7.31
C LEU A 264 -12.22 10.00 -6.82
N TYR A 265 -10.90 9.74 -6.91
CA TYR A 265 -9.87 10.72 -6.53
C TYR A 265 -9.95 12.01 -7.36
N GLN A 266 -10.12 11.91 -8.67
CA GLN A 266 -10.22 13.11 -9.55
C GLN A 266 -11.39 14.02 -9.17
N LYS A 267 -12.50 13.46 -8.67
CA LYS A 267 -13.74 14.19 -8.40
C LYS A 267 -13.93 14.51 -6.91
N ALA A 268 -13.19 13.88 -6.03
CA ALA A 268 -13.30 14.11 -4.60
C ALA A 268 -12.96 15.56 -4.23
N GLU A 269 -13.65 16.08 -3.23
CA GLU A 269 -13.33 17.35 -2.61
C GLU A 269 -12.06 17.23 -1.77
N LEU A 270 -11.92 16.11 -1.05
CA LEU A 270 -10.85 15.83 -0.11
C LEU A 270 -10.72 14.32 0.06
N SER A 271 -9.50 13.82 0.21
CA SER A 271 -9.21 12.48 0.71
C SER A 271 -8.76 12.58 2.17
N ILE A 272 -9.40 11.85 3.07
CA ILE A 272 -9.05 11.78 4.50
C ILE A 272 -8.37 10.44 4.77
N TYR A 273 -7.19 10.47 5.38
CA TYR A 273 -6.43 9.27 5.74
C TYR A 273 -6.03 9.31 7.23
N PRO A 274 -6.92 8.84 8.13
CA PRO A 274 -6.80 9.06 9.58
C PRO A 274 -5.98 7.99 10.31
N SER A 275 -5.18 7.21 9.59
CA SER A 275 -4.47 6.05 10.14
C SER A 275 -3.59 6.37 11.33
N LEU A 276 -3.59 5.47 12.32
CA LEU A 276 -2.74 5.57 13.51
C LEU A 276 -1.29 5.17 13.22
N PHE A 277 -1.09 4.26 12.29
CA PHE A 277 0.24 3.77 11.89
C PHE A 277 0.23 3.30 10.43
N GLU A 278 1.28 3.63 9.66
CA GLU A 278 1.48 3.18 8.28
C GLU A 278 2.97 2.94 7.99
N GLY A 279 3.23 1.98 7.09
CA GLY A 279 4.58 1.78 6.58
C GLY A 279 5.01 2.86 5.60
N PHE A 280 4.08 3.37 4.76
CA PHE A 280 4.31 4.50 3.88
C PHE A 280 3.09 5.41 3.75
N GLY A 281 1.93 4.86 3.37
CA GLY A 281 0.74 5.67 3.10
C GLY A 281 0.47 5.82 1.59
N MET A 282 0.55 4.73 0.84
CA MET A 282 0.28 4.73 -0.61
C MET A 282 -1.01 5.46 -1.01
N PRO A 283 -2.16 5.33 -0.31
CA PRO A 283 -3.37 6.07 -0.64
C PRO A 283 -3.23 7.60 -0.62
N VAL A 284 -2.27 8.14 0.17
CA VAL A 284 -1.94 9.57 0.17
C VAL A 284 -1.32 9.96 -1.17
N VAL A 285 -0.31 9.22 -1.62
CA VAL A 285 0.36 9.49 -2.90
C VAL A 285 -0.58 9.22 -4.08
N GLU A 286 -1.38 8.16 -4.02
CA GLU A 286 -2.41 7.86 -5.03
C GLU A 286 -3.42 9.02 -5.16
N ALA A 287 -3.96 9.54 -4.06
CA ALA A 287 -4.85 10.69 -4.10
C ALA A 287 -4.17 11.90 -4.75
N MET A 288 -2.93 12.19 -4.35
CA MET A 288 -2.16 13.31 -4.88
C MET A 288 -1.82 13.16 -6.36
N SER A 289 -1.55 11.95 -6.85
CA SER A 289 -1.29 11.69 -8.28
C SER A 289 -2.49 12.02 -9.18
N HIS A 290 -3.69 12.02 -8.60
CA HIS A 290 -4.94 12.45 -9.26
C HIS A 290 -5.30 13.91 -8.97
N GLY A 291 -4.44 14.62 -8.23
CA GLY A 291 -4.66 16.00 -7.80
C GLY A 291 -5.76 16.14 -6.74
N CYS A 292 -6.12 15.09 -6.03
CA CYS A 292 -7.01 15.17 -4.89
C CYS A 292 -6.28 15.80 -3.70
N PRO A 293 -6.85 16.84 -3.04
CA PRO A 293 -6.33 17.33 -1.78
C PRO A 293 -6.36 16.23 -0.71
N VAL A 294 -5.37 16.20 0.18
CA VAL A 294 -5.25 15.18 1.22
C VAL A 294 -5.21 15.81 2.60
N LEU A 295 -5.99 15.25 3.51
CA LEU A 295 -5.92 15.45 4.95
C LEU A 295 -5.53 14.12 5.59
N CYS A 296 -4.33 14.01 6.15
CA CYS A 296 -3.86 12.79 6.78
C CYS A 296 -3.33 13.02 8.21
N SER A 297 -3.26 11.95 8.99
CA SER A 297 -2.68 12.03 10.32
C SER A 297 -1.18 12.34 10.26
N TYR A 298 -0.69 13.08 11.25
CA TYR A 298 0.73 13.31 11.46
C TYR A 298 1.33 12.15 12.27
N SER A 299 1.39 10.98 11.65
CA SER A 299 1.81 9.74 12.31
C SER A 299 2.69 8.89 11.41
N SER A 300 3.67 8.22 12.00
CA SER A 300 4.61 7.29 11.33
C SER A 300 5.17 7.88 10.02
N SER A 301 4.97 7.22 8.89
CA SER A 301 5.47 7.60 7.57
C SER A 301 4.58 8.59 6.80
N LEU A 302 3.38 8.93 7.27
CA LEU A 302 2.45 9.77 6.51
C LEU A 302 2.98 11.17 6.20
N PRO A 303 3.80 11.81 7.08
CA PRO A 303 4.49 13.06 6.71
C PRO A 303 5.48 12.90 5.55
N GLU A 304 6.04 11.70 5.33
CA GLU A 304 6.89 11.44 4.16
C GLU A 304 6.06 11.31 2.88
N ALA A 305 4.91 10.61 2.97
CA ALA A 305 4.01 10.41 1.85
C ALA A 305 3.33 11.72 1.39
N GLY A 306 2.93 12.60 2.31
CA GLY A 306 2.19 13.82 2.01
C GLY A 306 3.04 15.07 1.91
N SER A 307 4.20 15.11 2.59
CA SER A 307 5.11 16.26 2.67
C SER A 307 4.35 17.59 2.93
N GLU A 308 4.76 18.68 2.35
CA GLU A 308 4.10 19.98 2.46
C GLU A 308 2.80 20.11 1.62
N ALA A 309 2.49 19.11 0.81
CA ALA A 309 1.32 19.12 -0.06
C ALA A 309 0.04 18.57 0.61
N ALA A 310 0.14 18.00 1.82
CA ALA A 310 -0.98 17.53 2.62
C ALA A 310 -1.34 18.49 3.77
N PHE A 311 -2.57 18.36 4.25
CA PHE A 311 -3.00 18.86 5.53
C PHE A 311 -2.82 17.78 6.61
N TYR A 312 -2.52 18.18 7.85
CA TYR A 312 -2.20 17.25 8.93
C TYR A 312 -3.01 17.48 10.19
N PHE A 313 -3.21 16.41 10.96
CA PHE A 313 -3.81 16.43 12.27
C PHE A 313 -3.21 15.34 13.18
N ASP A 314 -3.38 15.48 14.49
CA ASP A 314 -3.08 14.45 15.47
C ASP A 314 -4.18 13.38 15.46
N PRO A 315 -3.90 12.11 15.10
CA PRO A 315 -4.90 11.06 14.99
C PRO A 315 -5.51 10.63 16.33
N THR A 316 -4.95 11.08 17.45
CA THR A 316 -5.48 10.81 18.79
C THR A 316 -6.38 11.93 19.33
N SER A 317 -6.46 13.07 18.61
CA SER A 317 -7.20 14.25 19.01
C SER A 317 -8.34 14.57 18.05
N ILE A 318 -9.57 14.42 18.51
CA ILE A 318 -10.78 14.81 17.75
C ILE A 318 -10.77 16.34 17.48
N ALA A 319 -10.31 17.15 18.42
CA ALA A 319 -10.23 18.60 18.24
C ALA A 319 -9.25 18.99 17.14
N SER A 320 -8.06 18.37 17.11
CA SER A 320 -7.08 18.56 16.04
C SER A 320 -7.63 18.14 14.68
N PHE A 321 -8.33 17.00 14.62
CA PHE A 321 -8.95 16.53 13.39
C PHE A 321 -10.04 17.48 12.88
N GLU A 322 -10.96 17.93 13.75
CA GLU A 322 -12.03 18.86 13.39
C GLU A 322 -11.47 20.18 12.88
N GLU A 323 -10.50 20.78 13.58
CA GLU A 323 -9.82 22.01 13.18
C GLU A 323 -9.17 21.85 11.79
N ALA A 324 -8.38 20.79 11.59
CA ALA A 324 -7.72 20.52 10.33
C ALA A 324 -8.71 20.24 9.18
N LEU A 325 -9.82 19.54 9.46
CA LEU A 325 -10.87 19.28 8.47
C LEU A 325 -11.54 20.59 8.01
N PHE A 326 -11.94 21.46 8.93
CA PHE A 326 -12.60 22.71 8.57
C PHE A 326 -11.64 23.70 7.90
N SER A 327 -10.39 23.77 8.35
CA SER A 327 -9.37 24.62 7.72
C SER A 327 -9.02 24.12 6.32
N SER A 328 -8.86 22.83 6.11
CA SER A 328 -8.60 22.23 4.78
C SER A 328 -9.75 22.49 3.81
N LEU A 329 -11.01 22.27 4.22
CA LEU A 329 -12.18 22.55 3.39
C LEU A 329 -12.32 24.03 3.03
N THR A 330 -11.94 24.91 3.95
CA THR A 330 -11.90 26.37 3.71
C THR A 330 -10.80 26.73 2.72
N ALA A 331 -9.59 26.19 2.89
CA ALA A 331 -8.46 26.41 2.00
C ALA A 331 -8.77 25.89 0.58
N ILE A 332 -9.36 24.69 0.47
CA ILE A 332 -9.77 24.12 -0.82
C ILE A 332 -10.78 25.02 -1.52
N ARG A 333 -11.76 25.55 -0.83
CA ARG A 333 -12.74 26.48 -1.41
C ARG A 333 -12.08 27.73 -1.98
N LEU A 334 -11.04 28.24 -1.33
CA LEU A 334 -10.36 29.49 -1.71
C LEU A 334 -9.25 29.27 -2.75
N LYS A 335 -8.52 28.15 -2.68
CA LYS A 335 -7.27 27.93 -3.41
C LYS A 335 -7.19 26.54 -4.09
N ARG A 336 -8.31 25.97 -4.50
CA ARG A 336 -8.40 24.59 -5.03
C ARG A 336 -7.36 24.28 -6.10
N GLN A 337 -7.17 25.15 -7.08
CA GLN A 337 -6.23 24.90 -8.17
C GLN A 337 -4.77 24.89 -7.71
N ALA A 338 -4.40 25.75 -6.77
CA ALA A 338 -3.06 25.79 -6.21
C ALA A 338 -2.76 24.52 -5.40
N ILE A 339 -3.71 24.09 -4.56
CA ILE A 339 -3.59 22.84 -3.76
C ILE A 339 -3.49 21.64 -4.70
N ARG A 340 -4.36 21.54 -5.70
CA ARG A 340 -4.33 20.49 -6.71
C ARG A 340 -2.98 20.44 -7.44
N LYS A 341 -2.43 21.58 -7.83
CA LYS A 341 -1.12 21.67 -8.49
C LYS A 341 0.00 21.22 -7.56
N ALA A 342 -0.03 21.60 -6.29
CA ALA A 342 0.94 21.14 -5.29
C ALA A 342 0.90 19.61 -5.09
N SER A 343 -0.30 19.03 -4.96
CA SER A 343 -0.49 17.57 -4.86
C SER A 343 0.10 16.84 -6.08
N LEU A 344 -0.25 17.27 -7.29
CA LEU A 344 0.29 16.69 -8.52
C LEU A 344 1.81 16.85 -8.65
N HIS A 345 2.35 17.99 -8.24
CA HIS A 345 3.79 18.24 -8.27
C HIS A 345 4.54 17.31 -7.31
N HIS A 346 4.02 17.14 -6.10
CA HIS A 346 4.61 16.24 -5.10
C HIS A 346 4.61 14.78 -5.59
N ALA A 347 3.47 14.28 -6.07
CA ALA A 347 3.33 12.90 -6.51
C ALA A 347 4.24 12.53 -7.70
N LYS A 348 4.61 13.49 -8.56
CA LYS A 348 5.57 13.25 -9.66
C LYS A 348 6.96 12.82 -9.20
N ASN A 349 7.30 13.09 -7.96
CA ASN A 349 8.59 12.72 -7.37
C ASN A 349 8.53 11.41 -6.58
N ILE A 350 7.39 10.70 -6.60
CA ILE A 350 7.20 9.41 -5.92
C ILE A 350 6.53 8.45 -6.91
N THR A 351 7.35 7.80 -7.72
CA THR A 351 6.90 6.95 -8.83
C THR A 351 7.39 5.52 -8.69
N TRP A 352 6.66 4.57 -9.27
CA TRP A 352 7.10 3.19 -9.36
C TRP A 352 8.40 3.02 -10.12
N GLU A 353 8.67 3.88 -11.10
CA GLU A 353 9.95 3.87 -11.83
C GLU A 353 11.12 4.20 -10.91
N GLN A 354 11.00 5.26 -10.08
CA GLN A 354 12.02 5.63 -9.11
C GLN A 354 12.22 4.54 -8.05
N PHE A 355 11.12 3.97 -7.53
CA PHE A 355 11.16 2.85 -6.60
C PHE A 355 12.00 1.70 -7.15
N ASN A 356 11.69 1.24 -8.35
CA ASN A 356 12.38 0.13 -8.99
C ASN A 356 13.83 0.47 -9.35
N THR A 357 14.10 1.70 -9.78
CA THR A 357 15.45 2.16 -10.10
C THR A 357 16.37 2.14 -8.87
N VAL A 358 15.87 2.58 -7.71
CA VAL A 358 16.61 2.51 -6.45
C VAL A 358 16.95 1.07 -6.09
N ILE A 359 16.00 0.16 -6.21
CA ILE A 359 16.20 -1.27 -5.93
C ILE A 359 17.22 -1.86 -6.90
N LYS A 360 17.05 -1.63 -8.21
CA LYS A 360 17.98 -2.14 -9.24
C LYS A 360 19.41 -1.66 -9.02
N ASN A 361 19.61 -0.36 -8.81
CA ASN A 361 20.94 0.20 -8.58
C ASN A 361 21.63 -0.42 -7.36
N LYS A 362 20.87 -0.70 -6.30
CA LYS A 362 21.42 -1.36 -5.13
C LYS A 362 21.78 -2.81 -5.38
N ILE A 363 20.96 -3.55 -6.11
CA ILE A 363 21.27 -4.93 -6.54
C ILE A 363 22.56 -4.94 -7.35
N ASP A 364 22.66 -4.08 -8.37
CA ASP A 364 23.87 -3.98 -9.21
C ASP A 364 25.12 -3.66 -8.38
N SER A 365 25.00 -2.80 -7.37
CA SER A 365 26.10 -2.47 -6.45
C SER A 365 26.54 -3.67 -5.59
N ILE A 366 25.60 -4.46 -5.07
CA ILE A 366 25.90 -5.65 -4.25
C ILE A 366 26.64 -6.69 -5.09
N VAL A 367 26.14 -6.97 -6.28
CA VAL A 367 26.76 -7.94 -7.20
C VAL A 367 28.17 -7.48 -7.64
N SER A 368 28.36 -6.17 -7.86
CA SER A 368 29.64 -5.61 -8.28
C SER A 368 30.71 -5.66 -7.19
N SER A 369 30.33 -5.49 -5.92
CA SER A 369 31.26 -5.51 -4.79
C SER A 369 31.92 -6.88 -4.60
N ASN A 370 31.17 -7.96 -4.84
CA ASN A 370 31.69 -9.33 -4.67
C ASN A 370 32.58 -9.79 -5.80
N ALA A 371 32.47 -9.19 -6.99
CA ALA A 371 33.34 -9.52 -8.10
C ALA A 371 34.77 -8.90 -7.99
N GLY A 372 34.96 -7.98 -7.05
CA GLY A 372 36.26 -7.38 -6.75
C GLY A 372 37.04 -8.12 -5.65
N GLU A 373 36.39 -9.04 -4.91
CA GLU A 373 37.03 -9.82 -3.85
C GLU A 373 37.38 -11.28 -4.26
N ALA A 374 37.02 -11.71 -5.47
CA ALA A 374 37.32 -13.00 -6.06
C ALA A 374 38.46 -12.86 -7.12
#